data_667d0a6d05c0bd0a7cd90125cd2b0fdc
#
_entry.id   667d0a6d05c0bd0a7cd90125cd2b0fdc
#
_cell.length_a   1.000
_cell.length_b   1.000
_cell.length_c   1.000
_cell.angle_alpha   90.00
_cell.angle_beta   90.00
_cell.angle_gamma   90.00
#
_symmetry.space_group_name_H-M   'P 1'
#
loop_
_entity.id
_entity.type
_entity.pdbx_description
1 polymer ?
#
loop_
_entity_poly.entity_id
_entity_poly.type
_entity_poly.pdbx_seq_one_letter_code
_entity_poly.pdbx_strand_id
1 'polypeptide(L)'
;MKTRILLIYLIISCFLNINAQRIVCDETCKIEAGFDTVQSKVGGNYAVVSPVGRSSVKMIQQAPRLTTLEGKTIAIVGESFMTHITHPELKRLILKKYPTAKIVLLDEIGEAGPYPAPGVTRKRKEEFEAKLKSMHVDAVIAGNGGCGLCTPKETGSCITAEYIGIPSVIIAGPGFSDQAYYTAYNNGVPVMRVAEYPGAFATHTNEQLLQNTREILWPQIEKALTTPITQDELDRSAQRSHGDIRDDVFYGTLDEINQYFKEQNWSDGLPIVPPTFEKVNEFLKYTDHAWDETIAVLPIAHRTTTTWHVAVNAVMAGCKPEYMPILIALTKAMGGGEFRRTLASTHAWIPYCWLNGPVARQLGIDSGQGQINEEGNIAIGRFMNLALMNLAGYYVKQDRMGTFGYPVSWCLVEDDPACQRVGWNPYHVQQGFGMNDNTITASSTLLWGNNMAPSTTNPQKVMELLAWDITERCQFALGSGRQFTNRTILMTEPVAAILAQKYTSTEALDRTLVNVARRPVKERAFANYYANPGSEKDGGEHTLKQYSSHIQKSENASMTPTPPWYDTEATQMNTIPTMRPGMTAYIITGDVARNKVQTMPGGGYATEEIELPRNWDKLMEELGYKPIKEFYIR
;
A
#
# COMPACT_ATOMS: atom_id res chain seq x y z
N MET A 1 -33.00 -43.84 -28.62
CA MET A 1 -31.61 -43.48 -28.32
C MET A 1 -30.87 -42.89 -29.53
N LYS A 2 -30.99 -43.44 -30.72
CA LYS A 2 -30.29 -42.94 -31.94
C LYS A 2 -30.70 -41.51 -32.37
N THR A 3 -31.95 -41.12 -32.20
CA THR A 3 -32.46 -39.80 -32.61
C THR A 3 -31.96 -38.64 -31.69
N ARG A 4 -31.74 -38.92 -30.41
CA ARG A 4 -31.18 -37.91 -29.48
C ARG A 4 -29.68 -37.65 -29.68
N ILE A 5 -28.94 -38.68 -30.10
CA ILE A 5 -27.50 -38.55 -30.39
C ILE A 5 -27.29 -37.74 -31.68
N LEU A 6 -28.18 -37.89 -32.67
CA LEU A 6 -28.12 -37.11 -33.91
C LEU A 6 -28.40 -35.62 -33.67
N LEU A 7 -29.35 -35.31 -32.77
CA LEU A 7 -29.69 -33.93 -32.42
C LEU A 7 -28.55 -33.24 -31.65
N ILE A 8 -27.85 -33.97 -30.78
CA ILE A 8 -26.66 -33.43 -30.04
C ILE A 8 -25.49 -33.19 -31.01
N TYR A 9 -25.29 -34.08 -31.99
CA TYR A 9 -24.25 -33.86 -33.02
C TYR A 9 -24.57 -32.65 -33.92
N LEU A 10 -25.84 -32.44 -34.29
CA LEU A 10 -26.25 -31.27 -35.07
C LEU A 10 -26.10 -29.96 -34.26
N ILE A 11 -26.44 -29.98 -32.98
CA ILE A 11 -26.26 -28.79 -32.09
C ILE A 11 -24.79 -28.49 -31.87
N ILE A 12 -23.94 -29.49 -31.64
CA ILE A 12 -22.50 -29.31 -31.49
C ILE A 12 -21.85 -28.85 -32.82
N SER A 13 -22.30 -29.38 -33.95
CA SER A 13 -21.86 -28.95 -35.28
C SER A 13 -22.28 -27.51 -35.60
N CYS A 14 -23.50 -27.08 -35.21
CA CYS A 14 -23.94 -25.70 -35.34
C CYS A 14 -23.15 -24.75 -34.42
N PHE A 15 -22.83 -25.16 -33.18
CA PHE A 15 -22.00 -24.36 -32.28
C PHE A 15 -20.53 -24.26 -32.74
N LEU A 16 -19.96 -25.32 -33.30
CA LEU A 16 -18.63 -25.30 -33.88
C LEU A 16 -18.59 -24.45 -35.17
N ASN A 17 -19.61 -24.45 -35.99
CA ASN A 17 -19.69 -23.59 -37.16
C ASN A 17 -19.94 -22.11 -36.78
N ILE A 18 -20.68 -21.83 -35.71
CA ILE A 18 -20.86 -20.46 -35.22
C ILE A 18 -19.56 -19.92 -34.64
N ASN A 19 -18.70 -20.73 -34.02
CA ASN A 19 -17.39 -20.33 -33.57
C ASN A 19 -16.34 -20.25 -34.70
N ALA A 20 -16.48 -21.04 -35.78
CA ALA A 20 -15.62 -20.91 -36.97
C ALA A 20 -16.02 -19.73 -37.88
N GLN A 21 -17.23 -19.17 -37.73
CA GLN A 21 -17.69 -17.93 -38.34
C GLN A 21 -17.36 -16.66 -37.48
N ARG A 22 -16.51 -16.76 -36.49
CA ARG A 22 -15.68 -15.67 -36.01
C ARG A 22 -14.45 -15.51 -36.94
N ILE A 23 -14.60 -15.51 -38.08
CA ILE A 23 -14.64 -14.52 -39.12
C ILE A 23 -13.28 -13.90 -39.31
N VAL A 24 -12.65 -14.48 -40.19
CA VAL A 24 -11.82 -13.74 -41.13
C VAL A 24 -12.77 -12.74 -41.82
N CYS A 25 -12.72 -11.44 -41.45
CA CYS A 25 -13.27 -10.39 -42.27
C CYS A 25 -12.60 -10.50 -43.64
N ASP A 26 -13.37 -10.88 -44.65
CA ASP A 26 -12.88 -10.86 -46.02
C ASP A 26 -12.73 -9.42 -46.53
N GLU A 27 -12.19 -9.25 -47.71
CA GLU A 27 -11.93 -7.92 -48.29
C GLU A 27 -13.20 -7.08 -48.48
N THR A 28 -14.36 -7.71 -48.61
CA THR A 28 -15.66 -7.02 -48.70
C THR A 28 -16.08 -6.39 -47.39
N CYS A 29 -15.89 -7.07 -46.25
CA CYS A 29 -16.11 -6.49 -44.92
C CYS A 29 -15.24 -5.25 -44.66
N LYS A 30 -14.04 -5.23 -45.23
CA LYS A 30 -13.10 -4.10 -45.07
C LYS A 30 -13.54 -2.86 -45.81
N ILE A 31 -14.01 -3.05 -47.02
CA ILE A 31 -14.44 -1.92 -47.90
C ILE A 31 -15.71 -1.29 -47.36
N GLU A 32 -16.68 -2.09 -46.93
CA GLU A 32 -17.96 -1.59 -46.42
C GLU A 32 -17.85 -0.93 -45.04
N ALA A 33 -16.87 -1.34 -44.22
CA ALA A 33 -16.68 -0.82 -42.87
C ALA A 33 -15.65 0.34 -42.76
N GLY A 34 -14.95 0.68 -43.82
CA GLY A 34 -13.91 1.71 -43.78
C GLY A 34 -12.68 1.36 -42.96
N PHE A 35 -12.37 0.07 -42.81
CA PHE A 35 -11.29 -0.42 -41.94
C PHE A 35 -9.91 -0.50 -42.60
N ASP A 36 -9.72 0.02 -43.78
CA ASP A 36 -8.45 -0.06 -44.53
C ASP A 36 -7.25 0.55 -43.79
N THR A 37 -7.50 1.49 -42.87
CA THR A 37 -6.44 2.11 -42.06
C THR A 37 -6.10 1.34 -40.79
N VAL A 38 -6.95 0.42 -40.35
CA VAL A 38 -6.78 -0.34 -39.10
C VAL A 38 -6.00 -1.64 -39.37
N GLN A 39 -6.03 -2.15 -40.60
CA GLN A 39 -5.47 -3.46 -40.93
C GLN A 39 -3.97 -3.56 -41.01
N SER A 40 -3.27 -2.48 -41.24
CA SER A 40 -1.80 -2.53 -41.31
C SER A 40 -1.12 -2.74 -39.95
N LYS A 41 -1.91 -2.77 -38.86
CA LYS A 41 -1.39 -2.88 -37.48
C LYS A 41 -2.06 -3.96 -36.62
N VAL A 42 -3.10 -4.63 -37.08
CA VAL A 42 -3.69 -5.77 -36.37
C VAL A 42 -2.89 -7.03 -36.69
N GLY A 43 -1.89 -7.33 -35.87
CA GLY A 43 -0.99 -8.47 -36.05
C GLY A 43 0.49 -8.10 -36.14
N GLY A 44 0.84 -6.83 -35.86
CA GLY A 44 2.24 -6.43 -35.73
C GLY A 44 2.88 -7.05 -34.48
N ASN A 45 4.15 -7.46 -34.60
CA ASN A 45 4.97 -7.80 -33.47
C ASN A 45 5.58 -6.52 -32.88
N TYR A 46 5.71 -6.49 -31.56
CA TYR A 46 6.28 -5.37 -30.82
C TYR A 46 7.52 -5.86 -30.06
N ALA A 47 8.60 -5.09 -30.12
CA ALA A 47 9.72 -5.21 -29.20
C ALA A 47 9.42 -4.36 -27.97
N VAL A 48 9.52 -4.93 -26.79
CA VAL A 48 9.14 -4.27 -25.53
C VAL A 48 10.27 -4.31 -24.51
N VAL A 49 10.34 -3.25 -23.69
CA VAL A 49 11.37 -3.06 -22.66
C VAL A 49 10.84 -3.38 -21.27
N SER A 50 11.77 -3.62 -20.31
CA SER A 50 11.42 -3.95 -18.93
C SER A 50 10.85 -2.74 -18.15
N PRO A 51 9.73 -2.91 -17.40
CA PRO A 51 9.17 -1.86 -16.53
C PRO A 51 9.85 -1.79 -15.16
N VAL A 52 10.76 -2.70 -14.83
CA VAL A 52 11.24 -2.92 -13.46
C VAL A 52 12.44 -2.07 -13.14
N GLY A 53 12.39 -1.27 -12.07
CA GLY A 53 13.52 -0.50 -11.57
C GLY A 53 14.70 -1.39 -11.14
N ARG A 54 15.91 -0.86 -11.20
CA ARG A 54 17.13 -1.59 -10.83
C ARG A 54 17.25 -1.72 -9.32
N SER A 55 17.53 -2.91 -8.80
CA SER A 55 17.86 -3.10 -7.39
C SER A 55 19.13 -2.31 -7.03
N SER A 56 19.04 -1.47 -6.00
CA SER A 56 20.19 -0.75 -5.40
C SER A 56 20.81 -1.53 -4.24
N VAL A 57 20.26 -2.69 -3.90
CA VAL A 57 20.64 -3.48 -2.73
C VAL A 57 21.81 -4.38 -3.07
N LYS A 58 22.87 -4.32 -2.25
CA LYS A 58 23.99 -5.25 -2.30
C LYS A 58 23.71 -6.44 -1.40
N MET A 59 23.85 -7.65 -1.97
CA MET A 59 23.73 -8.88 -1.19
C MET A 59 24.92 -9.05 -0.25
N ILE A 60 24.64 -9.40 1.01
CA ILE A 60 25.66 -9.75 1.98
C ILE A 60 26.16 -11.19 1.78
N GLN A 61 27.35 -11.47 2.27
CA GLN A 61 27.73 -12.84 2.55
C GLN A 61 26.91 -13.34 3.72
N GLN A 62 26.10 -14.35 3.50
CA GLN A 62 25.18 -14.85 4.52
C GLN A 62 25.91 -15.55 5.65
N ALA A 63 25.39 -15.44 6.87
CA ALA A 63 25.94 -16.05 8.07
C ALA A 63 26.03 -17.59 7.91
N PRO A 64 27.15 -18.23 8.28
CA PRO A 64 27.26 -19.68 8.24
C PRO A 64 26.30 -20.31 9.25
N ARG A 65 25.67 -21.40 8.87
CA ARG A 65 24.79 -22.15 9.78
C ARG A 65 25.60 -22.91 10.83
N LEU A 66 25.02 -23.10 11.99
CA LEU A 66 25.66 -23.79 13.11
C LEU A 66 25.77 -25.31 12.81
N THR A 67 26.79 -25.96 13.34
CA THR A 67 26.88 -27.44 13.27
C THR A 67 26.05 -28.10 14.33
N THR A 68 25.78 -27.41 15.45
CA THR A 68 24.97 -27.86 16.57
C THR A 68 24.49 -26.67 17.36
N LEU A 69 23.42 -26.82 18.13
CA LEU A 69 22.97 -25.84 19.09
C LEU A 69 23.54 -26.06 20.50
N GLU A 70 24.30 -27.14 20.70
CA GLU A 70 24.92 -27.44 22.00
C GLU A 70 25.93 -26.36 22.39
N GLY A 71 25.83 -25.85 23.60
CA GLY A 71 26.67 -24.77 24.11
C GLY A 71 26.41 -23.38 23.52
N LYS A 72 25.43 -23.24 22.64
CA LYS A 72 25.12 -21.99 21.92
C LYS A 72 24.16 -21.09 22.67
N THR A 73 24.32 -19.78 22.50
CA THR A 73 23.37 -18.79 22.99
C THR A 73 22.37 -18.46 21.86
N ILE A 74 21.10 -18.75 22.08
CA ILE A 74 20.03 -18.58 21.09
C ILE A 74 19.07 -17.50 21.58
N ALA A 75 18.90 -16.45 20.82
CA ALA A 75 17.89 -15.43 21.07
C ALA A 75 16.57 -15.82 20.40
N ILE A 76 15.48 -15.83 21.16
CA ILE A 76 14.12 -15.94 20.64
C ILE A 76 13.47 -14.57 20.76
N VAL A 77 13.04 -13.99 19.63
CA VAL A 77 12.66 -12.59 19.50
C VAL A 77 11.22 -12.49 19.01
N GLY A 78 10.41 -11.65 19.63
CA GLY A 78 9.06 -11.32 19.17
C GLY A 78 8.04 -11.19 20.29
N GLU A 79 6.98 -10.44 20.02
CA GLU A 79 5.89 -10.18 20.98
C GLU A 79 4.49 -10.40 20.37
N SER A 80 4.40 -10.75 19.08
CA SER A 80 3.14 -10.84 18.35
C SER A 80 2.57 -12.27 18.31
N PHE A 81 1.27 -12.41 18.04
CA PHE A 81 0.63 -13.67 17.67
C PHE A 81 0.97 -14.89 18.53
N MET A 82 0.56 -14.87 19.80
CA MET A 82 0.68 -16.02 20.71
C MET A 82 2.13 -16.43 21.01
N THR A 83 3.10 -15.54 20.86
CA THR A 83 4.51 -15.79 21.22
C THR A 83 4.67 -16.17 22.68
N HIS A 84 3.79 -15.67 23.57
CA HIS A 84 3.76 -16.03 24.98
C HIS A 84 3.46 -17.53 25.26
N ILE A 85 2.94 -18.27 24.25
CA ILE A 85 2.76 -19.73 24.30
C ILE A 85 3.89 -20.45 23.55
N THR A 86 4.18 -20.02 22.31
CA THR A 86 5.11 -20.73 21.43
C THR A 86 6.58 -20.55 21.83
N HIS A 87 7.00 -19.38 22.28
CA HIS A 87 8.40 -19.10 22.61
C HIS A 87 8.87 -19.83 23.89
N PRO A 88 8.11 -19.86 24.99
CA PRO A 88 8.47 -20.70 26.16
C PRO A 88 8.57 -22.19 25.82
N GLU A 89 7.69 -22.69 24.93
CA GLU A 89 7.74 -24.08 24.48
C GLU A 89 8.97 -24.36 23.62
N LEU A 90 9.33 -23.47 22.70
CA LEU A 90 10.59 -23.57 21.95
C LEU A 90 11.80 -23.59 22.88
N LYS A 91 11.85 -22.69 23.86
CA LYS A 91 12.90 -22.72 24.90
C LYS A 91 12.99 -24.08 25.58
N ARG A 92 11.86 -24.64 25.99
CA ARG A 92 11.80 -25.96 26.65
C ARG A 92 12.32 -27.07 25.73
N LEU A 93 11.94 -27.07 24.46
CA LEU A 93 12.35 -28.06 23.45
C LEU A 93 13.84 -27.98 23.15
N ILE A 94 14.38 -26.78 22.98
CA ILE A 94 15.80 -26.58 22.77
C ILE A 94 16.61 -27.10 23.95
N LEU A 95 16.27 -26.71 25.16
CA LEU A 95 16.98 -27.13 26.36
C LEU A 95 16.83 -28.64 26.66
N LYS A 96 15.72 -29.26 26.24
CA LYS A 96 15.53 -30.71 26.34
C LYS A 96 16.51 -31.47 25.44
N LYS A 97 16.75 -30.98 24.21
CA LYS A 97 17.63 -31.62 23.23
C LYS A 97 19.09 -31.20 23.37
N TYR A 98 19.33 -29.96 23.75
CA TYR A 98 20.64 -29.33 23.92
C TYR A 98 20.77 -28.70 25.32
N PRO A 99 21.06 -29.49 26.33
CA PRO A 99 21.02 -29.05 27.73
C PRO A 99 22.00 -27.94 28.11
N THR A 100 23.07 -27.76 27.32
CA THR A 100 24.07 -26.70 27.56
C THR A 100 23.79 -25.42 26.77
N ALA A 101 22.76 -25.40 25.93
CA ALA A 101 22.36 -24.21 25.23
C ALA A 101 21.84 -23.13 26.21
N LYS A 102 22.06 -21.88 25.87
CA LYS A 102 21.52 -20.71 26.60
C LYS A 102 20.44 -20.06 25.78
N ILE A 103 19.28 -19.81 26.38
CA ILE A 103 18.15 -19.19 25.69
C ILE A 103 17.87 -17.84 26.30
N VAL A 104 17.89 -16.83 25.45
CA VAL A 104 17.54 -15.45 25.76
C VAL A 104 16.22 -15.11 25.06
N LEU A 105 15.22 -14.68 25.83
CA LEU A 105 13.97 -14.15 25.27
C LEU A 105 14.12 -12.63 25.15
N LEU A 106 13.96 -12.12 23.94
CA LEU A 106 14.09 -10.70 23.66
C LEU A 106 12.78 -10.16 23.08
N ASP A 107 12.45 -8.95 23.51
CA ASP A 107 11.41 -8.18 22.83
C ASP A 107 11.89 -7.85 21.41
N GLU A 108 10.96 -7.75 20.48
CA GLU A 108 11.26 -7.35 19.12
C GLU A 108 11.90 -5.96 19.06
N ILE A 109 12.76 -5.71 18.06
CA ILE A 109 13.41 -4.42 17.89
C ILE A 109 12.43 -3.26 17.60
N GLY A 110 11.11 -3.55 17.65
CA GLY A 110 10.04 -2.61 17.31
C GLY A 110 10.22 -2.06 15.90
N GLU A 111 9.20 -1.57 15.25
CA GLU A 111 9.18 -0.92 13.93
C GLU A 111 10.36 -1.11 12.95
N ALA A 112 11.10 -2.19 13.02
CA ALA A 112 12.06 -2.61 12.00
C ALA A 112 11.34 -3.24 10.80
N GLY A 113 10.13 -2.77 10.55
CA GLY A 113 9.42 -3.08 9.34
C GLY A 113 10.07 -2.40 8.12
N PRO A 114 9.70 -2.77 6.91
CA PRO A 114 10.29 -2.22 5.68
C PRO A 114 10.09 -0.70 5.52
N TYR A 115 9.40 -0.02 6.43
CA TYR A 115 9.03 1.40 6.33
C TYR A 115 9.20 2.20 7.62
N PRO A 116 10.37 2.23 8.20
CA PRO A 116 10.59 3.09 9.35
C PRO A 116 10.80 4.53 8.90
N ALA A 117 10.43 5.46 9.72
CA ALA A 117 10.87 6.84 9.55
C ALA A 117 12.42 6.87 9.52
N PRO A 118 13.03 7.57 8.56
CA PRO A 118 14.48 7.68 8.50
C PRO A 118 15.05 8.14 9.84
N GLY A 119 16.01 7.40 10.39
CA GLY A 119 16.66 7.70 11.67
C GLY A 119 16.16 6.90 12.87
N VAL A 120 14.85 6.72 13.06
CA VAL A 120 14.31 5.93 14.19
C VAL A 120 14.68 4.46 14.05
N THR A 121 14.65 3.93 12.85
CA THR A 121 15.00 2.52 12.59
C THR A 121 16.48 2.26 12.66
N ARG A 122 17.29 3.18 12.18
CA ARG A 122 18.74 3.04 12.29
C ARG A 122 19.14 2.87 13.75
N LYS A 123 18.66 3.74 14.62
CA LYS A 123 18.95 3.68 16.07
C LYS A 123 18.51 2.35 16.68
N ARG A 124 17.29 1.91 16.43
CA ARG A 124 16.78 0.64 16.97
C ARG A 124 17.53 -0.57 16.44
N LYS A 125 17.91 -0.56 15.16
CA LYS A 125 18.75 -1.58 14.57
C LYS A 125 20.10 -1.67 15.28
N GLU A 126 20.77 -0.51 15.45
CA GLU A 126 22.06 -0.40 16.15
C GLU A 126 21.96 -0.88 17.61
N GLU A 127 20.89 -0.51 18.32
CA GLU A 127 20.61 -0.97 19.69
C GLU A 127 20.41 -2.50 19.77
N PHE A 128 19.70 -3.07 18.81
CA PHE A 128 19.48 -4.52 18.74
C PHE A 128 20.78 -5.27 18.41
N GLU A 129 21.57 -4.78 17.45
CA GLU A 129 22.89 -5.31 17.13
C GLU A 129 23.80 -5.31 18.36
N ALA A 130 23.86 -4.18 19.07
CA ALA A 130 24.64 -4.06 20.31
C ALA A 130 24.18 -5.06 21.38
N LYS A 131 22.87 -5.28 21.50
CA LYS A 131 22.28 -6.24 22.43
C LYS A 131 22.64 -7.68 22.08
N LEU A 132 22.53 -8.07 20.81
CA LEU A 132 22.95 -9.40 20.35
C LEU A 132 24.44 -9.67 20.61
N LYS A 133 25.30 -8.69 20.31
CA LYS A 133 26.74 -8.77 20.54
C LYS A 133 27.09 -8.86 22.02
N SER A 134 26.49 -8.02 22.88
CA SER A 134 26.74 -8.01 24.33
C SER A 134 26.32 -9.29 25.03
N MET A 135 25.31 -9.98 24.50
CA MET A 135 24.83 -11.26 25.01
C MET A 135 25.51 -12.47 24.38
N HIS A 136 26.47 -12.26 23.47
CA HIS A 136 27.16 -13.32 22.72
C HIS A 136 26.18 -14.30 22.06
N VAL A 137 25.18 -13.76 21.33
CA VAL A 137 24.17 -14.56 20.64
C VAL A 137 24.79 -15.25 19.43
N ASP A 138 24.58 -16.57 19.34
CA ASP A 138 25.05 -17.43 18.22
C ASP A 138 23.98 -17.67 17.15
N ALA A 139 22.68 -17.55 17.48
CA ALA A 139 21.57 -17.71 16.54
C ALA A 139 20.33 -16.91 16.97
N VAL A 140 19.50 -16.51 15.99
CA VAL A 140 18.24 -15.80 16.23
C VAL A 140 17.06 -16.59 15.67
N ILE A 141 16.01 -16.74 16.47
CA ILE A 141 14.70 -17.22 16.08
C ILE A 141 13.74 -16.04 16.26
N ALA A 142 13.12 -15.54 15.20
CA ALA A 142 12.18 -14.44 15.30
C ALA A 142 10.76 -14.86 14.90
N GLY A 143 9.77 -14.24 15.44
CA GLY A 143 8.36 -14.52 15.13
C GLY A 143 7.45 -14.19 16.30
N ASN A 144 6.15 -14.41 16.16
CA ASN A 144 5.45 -15.09 15.05
C ASN A 144 4.94 -14.08 14.01
N GLY A 145 5.34 -14.22 12.76
CA GLY A 145 4.81 -13.44 11.64
C GLY A 145 3.44 -13.97 11.20
N GLY A 146 2.37 -13.27 11.54
CA GLY A 146 0.99 -13.67 11.23
C GLY A 146 0.17 -12.60 10.51
N CYS A 147 0.78 -11.52 10.04
CA CYS A 147 0.12 -10.46 9.27
C CYS A 147 1.09 -9.73 8.34
N GLY A 148 0.52 -9.00 7.36
CA GLY A 148 1.30 -8.28 6.35
C GLY A 148 2.20 -7.17 6.88
N LEU A 149 1.99 -6.67 8.11
CA LEU A 149 2.86 -5.69 8.78
C LEU A 149 3.80 -6.35 9.79
N CYS A 150 3.36 -7.43 10.45
CA CYS A 150 4.15 -8.08 11.48
C CYS A 150 5.27 -8.93 10.89
N THR A 151 5.00 -9.69 9.82
CA THR A 151 6.00 -10.56 9.19
C THR A 151 7.25 -9.78 8.74
N PRO A 152 7.16 -8.65 8.01
CA PRO A 152 8.34 -7.85 7.68
C PRO A 152 9.08 -7.31 8.92
N LYS A 153 8.35 -6.99 9.99
CA LYS A 153 8.92 -6.51 11.25
C LYS A 153 9.76 -7.58 11.93
N GLU A 154 9.20 -8.80 12.06
CA GLU A 154 9.93 -9.95 12.63
C GLU A 154 11.13 -10.34 11.75
N THR A 155 10.94 -10.34 10.41
CA THR A 155 12.03 -10.57 9.45
C THR A 155 13.16 -9.55 9.62
N GLY A 156 12.85 -8.32 9.98
CA GLY A 156 13.85 -7.27 10.28
C GLY A 156 14.83 -7.67 11.37
N SER A 157 14.39 -8.42 12.38
CA SER A 157 15.27 -8.96 13.43
C SER A 157 16.24 -10.01 12.86
N CYS A 158 15.74 -10.91 11.98
CA CYS A 158 16.56 -11.86 11.26
C CYS A 158 17.58 -11.18 10.34
N ILE A 159 17.15 -10.22 9.55
CA ILE A 159 18.04 -9.45 8.66
C ILE A 159 19.17 -8.81 9.46
N THR A 160 18.86 -8.20 10.59
CA THR A 160 19.87 -7.55 11.45
C THR A 160 20.88 -8.58 11.98
N ALA A 161 20.44 -9.77 12.38
CA ALA A 161 21.32 -10.85 12.81
C ALA A 161 22.24 -11.34 11.67
N GLU A 162 21.69 -11.59 10.47
CA GLU A 162 22.46 -12.06 9.30
C GLU A 162 23.55 -11.02 8.90
N TYR A 163 23.26 -9.71 9.00
CA TYR A 163 24.23 -8.65 8.72
C TYR A 163 25.46 -8.66 9.63
N ILE A 164 25.33 -9.17 10.83
CA ILE A 164 26.44 -9.28 11.80
C ILE A 164 27.00 -10.70 11.92
N GLY A 165 26.68 -11.58 10.95
CA GLY A 165 27.20 -12.93 10.89
C GLY A 165 26.51 -13.94 11.82
N ILE A 166 25.32 -13.65 12.34
CA ILE A 166 24.54 -14.52 13.20
C ILE A 166 23.41 -15.18 12.37
N PRO A 167 23.41 -16.53 12.23
CA PRO A 167 22.37 -17.23 11.49
C PRO A 167 21.00 -17.06 12.14
N SER A 168 19.97 -16.98 11.29
CA SER A 168 18.62 -16.71 11.76
C SER A 168 17.55 -17.54 11.05
N VAL A 169 16.38 -17.63 11.68
CA VAL A 169 15.16 -18.20 11.12
C VAL A 169 13.94 -17.40 11.59
N ILE A 170 13.01 -17.14 10.67
CA ILE A 170 11.74 -16.53 11.02
C ILE A 170 10.63 -17.58 11.12
N ILE A 171 9.73 -17.42 12.08
CA ILE A 171 8.49 -18.18 12.18
C ILE A 171 7.39 -17.35 11.52
N ALA A 172 6.71 -17.91 10.50
CA ALA A 172 5.63 -17.25 9.81
C ALA A 172 4.41 -18.16 9.63
N GLY A 173 3.21 -17.60 9.59
CA GLY A 173 1.99 -18.32 9.24
C GLY A 173 1.88 -18.57 7.74
N PRO A 174 0.93 -19.42 7.29
CA PRO A 174 0.71 -19.72 5.88
C PRO A 174 0.43 -18.46 5.07
N GLY A 175 1.03 -18.38 3.89
CA GLY A 175 0.92 -17.23 2.99
C GLY A 175 1.82 -16.05 3.34
N PHE A 176 2.59 -16.11 4.44
CA PHE A 176 3.56 -15.06 4.81
C PHE A 176 5.02 -15.48 4.63
N SER A 177 5.27 -16.73 4.24
CA SER A 177 6.63 -17.25 3.99
C SER A 177 7.31 -16.49 2.85
N ASP A 178 6.60 -16.27 1.74
CA ASP A 178 7.10 -15.49 0.61
C ASP A 178 7.37 -14.03 1.02
N GLN A 179 6.49 -13.43 1.80
CA GLN A 179 6.70 -12.07 2.29
C GLN A 179 7.99 -11.97 3.14
N ALA A 180 8.24 -12.92 4.02
CA ALA A 180 9.47 -12.96 4.80
C ALA A 180 10.70 -13.09 3.91
N TYR A 181 10.65 -14.01 2.93
CA TYR A 181 11.73 -14.21 1.98
C TYR A 181 12.02 -12.93 1.17
N TYR A 182 11.00 -12.31 0.56
CA TYR A 182 11.20 -11.10 -0.23
C TYR A 182 11.60 -9.89 0.62
N THR A 183 11.10 -9.78 1.85
CA THR A 183 11.55 -8.75 2.78
C THR A 183 13.05 -8.87 3.04
N ALA A 184 13.56 -10.07 3.28
CA ALA A 184 14.98 -10.30 3.51
C ALA A 184 15.80 -10.04 2.23
N TYR A 185 15.37 -10.57 1.09
CA TYR A 185 16.02 -10.38 -0.20
C TYR A 185 16.13 -8.90 -0.58
N ASN A 186 15.03 -8.16 -0.46
CA ASN A 186 14.99 -6.73 -0.73
C ASN A 186 15.82 -5.89 0.26
N ASN A 187 16.31 -6.50 1.32
CA ASN A 187 17.23 -5.90 2.29
C ASN A 187 18.60 -6.59 2.31
N GLY A 188 19.02 -7.25 1.22
CA GLY A 188 20.39 -7.73 1.01
C GLY A 188 20.71 -9.09 1.62
N VAL A 189 19.74 -9.82 2.16
CA VAL A 189 19.92 -11.18 2.65
C VAL A 189 19.46 -12.18 1.56
N PRO A 190 20.38 -12.91 0.91
CA PRO A 190 20.05 -13.73 -0.27
C PRO A 190 19.03 -14.83 0.00
N VAL A 191 19.13 -15.49 1.14
CA VAL A 191 18.25 -16.61 1.53
C VAL A 191 17.73 -16.41 2.94
N MET A 192 16.41 -16.30 3.11
CA MET A 192 15.78 -16.33 4.42
C MET A 192 15.13 -17.69 4.65
N ARG A 193 15.54 -18.35 5.70
CA ARG A 193 14.92 -19.59 6.17
C ARG A 193 13.67 -19.27 6.99
N VAL A 194 12.57 -19.92 6.64
CA VAL A 194 11.26 -19.75 7.27
C VAL A 194 10.82 -21.07 7.89
N ALA A 195 10.39 -21.03 9.15
CA ALA A 195 9.66 -22.11 9.79
C ALA A 195 8.17 -21.78 9.69
N GLU A 196 7.44 -22.51 8.86
CA GLU A 196 6.03 -22.23 8.61
C GLU A 196 5.13 -22.93 9.63
N TYR A 197 4.34 -22.11 10.34
CA TYR A 197 3.34 -22.59 11.28
C TYR A 197 2.07 -23.03 10.52
N PRO A 198 1.44 -24.17 10.86
CA PRO A 198 0.34 -24.72 10.09
C PRO A 198 -1.03 -24.11 10.46
N GLY A 199 -1.27 -22.86 10.13
CA GLY A 199 -2.55 -22.19 10.36
C GLY A 199 -2.44 -20.83 11.01
N ALA A 200 -3.58 -20.26 11.43
CA ALA A 200 -3.63 -18.94 12.05
C ALA A 200 -3.38 -19.03 13.56
N PHE A 201 -2.29 -18.45 14.05
CA PHE A 201 -1.91 -18.49 15.47
C PHE A 201 -3.03 -18.08 16.43
N ALA A 202 -3.76 -17.00 16.10
CA ALA A 202 -4.77 -16.43 16.99
C ALA A 202 -6.07 -17.23 17.09
N THR A 203 -6.26 -18.25 16.25
CA THR A 203 -7.48 -19.09 16.25
C THR A 203 -7.26 -20.50 16.75
N HIS A 204 -6.01 -20.88 17.02
CA HIS A 204 -5.68 -22.16 17.60
C HIS A 204 -5.74 -22.13 19.12
N THR A 205 -6.16 -23.23 19.73
CA THR A 205 -6.11 -23.39 21.19
C THR A 205 -4.66 -23.48 21.68
N ASN A 206 -4.44 -23.27 22.96
CA ASN A 206 -3.10 -23.41 23.56
C ASN A 206 -2.50 -24.80 23.32
N GLU A 207 -3.31 -25.87 23.41
CA GLU A 207 -2.89 -27.24 23.13
C GLU A 207 -2.44 -27.40 21.68
N GLN A 208 -3.19 -26.86 20.72
CA GLN A 208 -2.81 -26.89 19.31
C GLN A 208 -1.53 -26.07 19.04
N LEU A 209 -1.38 -24.91 19.68
CA LEU A 209 -0.17 -24.11 19.59
C LEU A 209 1.05 -24.87 20.10
N LEU A 210 0.94 -25.51 21.26
CA LEU A 210 2.01 -26.31 21.85
C LEU A 210 2.34 -27.54 21.00
N GLN A 211 1.33 -28.27 20.51
CA GLN A 211 1.52 -29.41 19.63
C GLN A 211 2.21 -29.01 18.32
N ASN A 212 1.70 -28.00 17.61
CA ASN A 212 2.29 -27.53 16.38
C ASN A 212 3.72 -26.98 16.56
N THR A 213 3.99 -26.39 17.72
CA THR A 213 5.35 -25.94 18.05
C THR A 213 6.30 -27.13 18.19
N ARG A 214 5.87 -28.24 18.84
CA ARG A 214 6.67 -29.45 19.04
C ARG A 214 6.91 -30.24 17.75
N GLU A 215 5.83 -30.46 17.00
CA GLU A 215 5.82 -31.43 15.91
C GLU A 215 6.19 -30.79 14.55
N ILE A 216 5.92 -29.48 14.38
CA ILE A 216 6.06 -28.81 13.10
C ILE A 216 7.11 -27.70 13.15
N LEU A 217 7.01 -26.74 14.06
CA LEU A 217 7.95 -25.61 14.08
C LEU A 217 9.36 -26.01 14.51
N TRP A 218 9.48 -26.77 15.62
CA TRP A 218 10.78 -27.10 16.17
C TRP A 218 11.69 -27.83 15.18
N PRO A 219 11.28 -28.91 14.48
CA PRO A 219 12.11 -29.55 13.47
C PRO A 219 12.55 -28.63 12.33
N GLN A 220 11.67 -27.72 11.89
CA GLN A 220 12.00 -26.75 10.85
C GLN A 220 13.04 -25.74 11.35
N ILE A 221 12.86 -25.21 12.56
CA ILE A 221 13.78 -24.23 13.16
C ILE A 221 15.17 -24.85 13.34
N GLU A 222 15.24 -26.04 13.91
CA GLU A 222 16.50 -26.74 14.08
C GLU A 222 17.23 -26.94 12.74
N LYS A 223 16.53 -27.47 11.75
CA LYS A 223 17.05 -27.66 10.40
C LYS A 223 17.51 -26.33 9.78
N ALA A 224 16.72 -25.27 9.92
CA ALA A 224 17.02 -23.95 9.39
C ALA A 224 18.33 -23.36 9.95
N LEU A 225 18.60 -23.60 11.23
CA LEU A 225 19.79 -23.07 11.91
C LEU A 225 21.03 -23.96 11.75
N THR A 226 20.87 -25.27 11.47
CA THR A 226 21.98 -26.23 11.47
C THR A 226 22.35 -26.78 10.09
N THR A 227 21.49 -26.62 9.07
CA THR A 227 21.78 -27.10 7.71
C THR A 227 22.44 -25.98 6.89
N PRO A 228 23.61 -26.19 6.29
CA PRO A 228 24.25 -25.20 5.42
C PRO A 228 23.32 -24.73 4.29
N ILE A 229 23.48 -23.48 3.88
CA ILE A 229 22.79 -22.93 2.70
C ILE A 229 23.45 -23.55 1.47
N THR A 230 22.62 -24.04 0.55
CA THR A 230 23.07 -24.67 -0.68
C THR A 230 23.30 -23.66 -1.80
N GLN A 231 24.12 -24.03 -2.79
CA GLN A 231 24.33 -23.20 -3.97
C GLN A 231 23.02 -22.99 -4.74
N ASP A 232 22.15 -24.01 -4.84
CA ASP A 232 20.84 -23.90 -5.47
C ASP A 232 19.93 -22.87 -4.81
N GLU A 233 20.00 -22.68 -3.48
CA GLU A 233 19.26 -21.64 -2.77
C GLU A 233 19.79 -20.25 -3.13
N LEU A 234 21.11 -20.09 -3.24
CA LEU A 234 21.76 -18.84 -3.65
C LEU A 234 21.46 -18.52 -5.13
N ASP A 235 21.53 -19.50 -6.01
CA ASP A 235 21.30 -19.32 -7.45
C ASP A 235 19.84 -18.92 -7.75
N ARG A 236 18.87 -19.47 -7.02
CA ARG A 236 17.47 -19.02 -7.10
C ARG A 236 17.32 -17.54 -6.75
N SER A 237 18.14 -17.02 -5.85
CA SER A 237 18.13 -15.60 -5.50
C SER A 237 18.80 -14.75 -6.57
N ALA A 238 19.84 -15.26 -7.25
CA ALA A 238 20.60 -14.56 -8.28
C ALA A 238 19.86 -14.40 -9.62
N GLN A 239 18.89 -15.27 -9.93
CA GLN A 239 18.14 -15.29 -11.20
C GLN A 239 17.26 -14.06 -11.49
N ARG A 240 17.33 -13.01 -10.67
CA ARG A 240 16.48 -11.82 -10.74
C ARG A 240 17.20 -10.57 -11.26
N SER A 241 18.42 -10.69 -11.77
CA SER A 241 19.11 -9.56 -12.41
C SER A 241 18.56 -9.36 -13.83
N HIS A 242 18.02 -8.21 -14.10
CA HIS A 242 17.59 -7.80 -15.43
C HIS A 242 18.77 -7.12 -16.15
N GLY A 243 18.83 -7.27 -17.50
CA GLY A 243 19.83 -6.65 -18.37
C GLY A 243 19.84 -5.12 -18.36
N ASP A 244 20.28 -4.47 -19.42
CA ASP A 244 20.16 -3.02 -19.54
C ASP A 244 18.68 -2.61 -19.54
N ILE A 245 18.36 -1.46 -18.96
CA ILE A 245 16.95 -1.00 -18.82
C ILE A 245 16.32 -0.65 -20.16
N ARG A 246 17.11 -0.49 -21.20
CA ARG A 246 16.68 -0.17 -22.56
C ARG A 246 16.73 -1.37 -23.50
N ASP A 247 17.19 -2.53 -23.02
CA ASP A 247 17.20 -3.75 -23.82
C ASP A 247 15.76 -4.27 -24.01
N ASP A 248 15.53 -4.78 -25.22
CA ASP A 248 14.30 -5.51 -25.49
C ASP A 248 14.27 -6.80 -24.65
N VAL A 249 13.22 -6.97 -23.86
CA VAL A 249 13.06 -8.15 -23.00
C VAL A 249 12.17 -9.21 -23.65
N PHE A 250 11.36 -8.79 -24.63
CA PHE A 250 10.47 -9.70 -25.35
C PHE A 250 10.07 -9.10 -26.71
N TYR A 251 9.82 -9.98 -27.68
CA TYR A 251 9.32 -9.65 -29.00
C TYR A 251 8.15 -10.58 -29.36
N GLY A 252 7.00 -10.04 -29.67
CA GLY A 252 5.81 -10.83 -29.99
C GLY A 252 4.57 -10.00 -30.31
N THR A 253 3.48 -10.69 -30.53
CA THR A 253 2.14 -10.09 -30.70
C THR A 253 1.65 -9.46 -29.39
N LEU A 254 0.58 -8.68 -29.48
CA LEU A 254 -0.05 -8.05 -28.30
C LEU A 254 -0.44 -9.08 -27.22
N ASP A 255 -1.02 -10.21 -27.63
CA ASP A 255 -1.45 -11.26 -26.70
C ASP A 255 -0.23 -11.96 -26.03
N GLU A 256 0.81 -12.26 -26.80
CA GLU A 256 2.04 -12.85 -26.26
C GLU A 256 2.76 -11.90 -25.30
N ILE A 257 2.79 -10.60 -25.59
CA ILE A 257 3.34 -9.58 -24.68
C ILE A 257 2.52 -9.53 -23.37
N ASN A 258 1.20 -9.46 -23.46
CA ASN A 258 0.36 -9.45 -22.28
C ASN A 258 0.54 -10.71 -21.42
N GLN A 259 0.68 -11.88 -22.07
CA GLN A 259 0.95 -13.12 -21.37
C GLN A 259 2.34 -13.11 -20.70
N TYR A 260 3.38 -12.68 -21.42
CA TYR A 260 4.74 -12.57 -20.89
C TYR A 260 4.81 -11.63 -19.68
N PHE A 261 4.24 -10.42 -19.78
CA PHE A 261 4.24 -9.46 -18.68
C PHE A 261 3.48 -9.98 -17.45
N LYS A 262 2.39 -10.74 -17.65
CA LYS A 262 1.67 -11.41 -16.58
C LYS A 262 2.52 -12.49 -15.90
N GLU A 263 3.23 -13.32 -16.67
CA GLU A 263 4.12 -14.38 -16.15
C GLU A 263 5.30 -13.80 -15.37
N GLN A 264 5.81 -12.63 -15.78
CA GLN A 264 6.85 -11.90 -15.06
C GLN A 264 6.32 -11.16 -13.82
N ASN A 265 5.01 -11.14 -13.56
CA ASN A 265 4.36 -10.30 -12.57
C ASN A 265 4.60 -8.79 -12.78
N TRP A 266 4.67 -8.33 -14.04
CA TRP A 266 4.89 -6.93 -14.39
C TRP A 266 3.61 -6.19 -14.73
N SER A 267 2.47 -6.87 -14.82
CA SER A 267 1.15 -6.26 -15.04
C SER A 267 0.19 -6.52 -13.88
N ASP A 268 -0.82 -5.66 -13.77
CA ASP A 268 -1.93 -5.78 -12.82
C ASP A 268 -2.96 -6.86 -13.20
N GLY A 269 -2.67 -7.67 -14.21
CA GLY A 269 -3.54 -8.72 -14.76
C GLY A 269 -4.50 -8.24 -15.86
N LEU A 270 -4.57 -6.94 -16.09
CA LEU A 270 -5.31 -6.33 -17.20
C LEU A 270 -4.38 -6.15 -18.41
N PRO A 271 -4.91 -6.12 -19.64
CA PRO A 271 -4.13 -5.82 -20.82
C PRO A 271 -3.37 -4.48 -20.68
N ILE A 272 -2.12 -4.47 -21.12
CA ILE A 272 -1.27 -3.29 -21.12
C ILE A 272 -1.09 -2.75 -22.54
N VAL A 273 -0.75 -1.46 -22.64
CA VAL A 273 -0.20 -0.91 -23.89
C VAL A 273 1.27 -1.37 -23.97
N PRO A 274 1.70 -2.01 -25.07
CA PRO A 274 3.09 -2.47 -25.21
C PRO A 274 4.08 -1.31 -25.07
N PRO A 275 5.01 -1.36 -24.09
CA PRO A 275 6.01 -0.33 -23.88
C PRO A 275 7.16 -0.51 -24.88
N THR A 276 6.95 -0.09 -26.14
CA THR A 276 8.00 -0.09 -27.14
C THR A 276 8.93 1.10 -26.94
N PHE A 277 10.16 0.99 -27.46
CA PHE A 277 11.16 2.04 -27.36
C PHE A 277 10.65 3.38 -27.89
N GLU A 278 9.91 3.38 -29.00
CA GLU A 278 9.33 4.58 -29.62
C GLU A 278 8.29 5.24 -28.71
N LYS A 279 7.36 4.44 -28.17
CA LYS A 279 6.32 4.97 -27.26
C LYS A 279 6.91 5.55 -26.00
N VAL A 280 7.92 4.90 -25.43
CA VAL A 280 8.61 5.41 -24.24
C VAL A 280 9.31 6.74 -24.54
N ASN A 281 9.97 6.87 -25.69
CA ASN A 281 10.63 8.12 -26.09
C ASN A 281 9.64 9.27 -26.32
N GLU A 282 8.36 9.01 -26.66
CA GLU A 282 7.35 10.06 -26.75
C GLU A 282 7.14 10.77 -25.40
N PHE A 283 7.14 10.03 -24.32
CA PHE A 283 7.01 10.58 -22.96
C PHE A 283 8.21 11.44 -22.55
N LEU A 284 9.41 11.07 -22.98
CA LEU A 284 10.65 11.79 -22.65
C LEU A 284 10.70 13.21 -23.27
N LYS A 285 9.84 13.52 -24.23
CA LYS A 285 9.72 14.87 -24.80
C LYS A 285 9.11 15.88 -23.82
N TYR A 286 8.37 15.40 -22.81
CA TYR A 286 7.62 16.21 -21.85
C TYR A 286 8.31 16.34 -20.49
N THR A 287 9.63 16.23 -20.45
CA THR A 287 10.44 16.45 -19.25
C THR A 287 11.83 16.96 -19.62
N ASP A 288 12.41 17.77 -18.73
CA ASP A 288 13.82 18.21 -18.83
C ASP A 288 14.79 17.18 -18.23
N HIS A 289 14.29 16.17 -17.50
CA HIS A 289 15.12 15.11 -16.91
C HIS A 289 15.73 14.20 -17.99
N ALA A 290 17.00 13.87 -17.84
CA ALA A 290 17.64 12.87 -18.70
C ALA A 290 16.96 11.48 -18.51
N TRP A 291 16.94 10.66 -19.54
CA TRP A 291 16.27 9.34 -19.51
C TRP A 291 16.80 8.41 -18.42
N ASP A 292 18.08 8.52 -18.06
CA ASP A 292 18.79 7.73 -17.04
C ASP A 292 18.89 8.45 -15.70
N GLU A 293 18.37 9.67 -15.59
CA GLU A 293 18.35 10.42 -14.34
C GLU A 293 17.50 9.70 -13.29
N THR A 294 18.10 9.53 -12.10
CA THR A 294 17.42 8.88 -10.98
C THR A 294 16.35 9.81 -10.40
N ILE A 295 15.10 9.44 -10.53
CA ILE A 295 13.96 10.15 -9.96
C ILE A 295 13.78 9.82 -8.48
N ALA A 296 13.88 8.53 -8.12
CA ALA A 296 13.74 8.08 -6.74
C ALA A 296 14.37 6.71 -6.54
N VAL A 297 14.66 6.37 -5.28
CA VAL A 297 14.90 4.99 -4.84
C VAL A 297 13.67 4.56 -4.04
N LEU A 298 12.89 3.68 -4.62
CA LEU A 298 11.60 3.32 -4.06
C LEU A 298 11.68 2.09 -3.15
N PRO A 299 11.26 2.21 -1.89
CA PRO A 299 11.02 1.03 -1.07
C PRO A 299 9.68 0.39 -1.51
N ILE A 300 9.47 -0.87 -1.34
CA ILE A 300 10.02 -1.86 -0.42
C ILE A 300 11.27 -2.59 -0.99
N ALA A 301 11.43 -2.65 -2.30
CA ALA A 301 12.50 -3.39 -2.93
C ALA A 301 13.77 -2.55 -3.15
N HIS A 302 13.81 -1.32 -2.66
CA HIS A 302 14.93 -0.38 -2.82
C HIS A 302 15.40 -0.29 -4.28
N ARG A 303 14.45 -0.09 -5.20
CA ARG A 303 14.75 0.02 -6.63
C ARG A 303 15.04 1.45 -7.02
N THR A 304 16.16 1.64 -7.68
CA THR A 304 16.48 2.88 -8.39
C THR A 304 15.56 3.01 -9.58
N THR A 305 14.77 4.07 -9.59
CA THR A 305 13.81 4.41 -10.63
C THR A 305 14.31 5.61 -11.40
N THR A 306 14.51 5.46 -12.71
CA THR A 306 14.90 6.56 -13.60
C THR A 306 13.70 7.12 -14.36
N THR A 307 13.91 8.24 -15.05
CA THR A 307 12.92 8.83 -15.96
C THR A 307 12.39 7.81 -16.97
N TRP A 308 13.28 6.95 -17.52
CA TRP A 308 12.91 5.87 -18.42
C TRP A 308 11.89 4.90 -17.79
N HIS A 309 12.14 4.45 -16.58
CA HIS A 309 11.23 3.51 -15.89
C HIS A 309 9.84 4.13 -15.64
N VAL A 310 9.78 5.45 -15.34
CA VAL A 310 8.51 6.16 -15.21
C VAL A 310 7.76 6.13 -16.53
N ALA A 311 8.43 6.47 -17.65
CA ALA A 311 7.83 6.48 -18.98
C ALA A 311 7.35 5.07 -19.40
N VAL A 312 8.11 4.00 -19.14
CA VAL A 312 7.70 2.62 -19.44
C VAL A 312 6.39 2.26 -18.74
N ASN A 313 6.29 2.51 -17.43
CA ASN A 313 5.07 2.22 -16.67
C ASN A 313 3.90 3.13 -17.09
N ALA A 314 4.18 4.36 -17.53
CA ALA A 314 3.19 5.29 -18.06
C ALA A 314 2.57 4.77 -19.37
N VAL A 315 3.41 4.28 -20.31
CA VAL A 315 2.92 3.62 -21.53
C VAL A 315 2.05 2.43 -21.19
N MET A 316 2.51 1.56 -20.29
CA MET A 316 1.75 0.37 -19.88
C MET A 316 0.37 0.72 -19.29
N ALA A 317 0.29 1.80 -18.52
CA ALA A 317 -0.95 2.28 -17.91
C ALA A 317 -1.92 2.91 -18.91
N GLY A 318 -1.46 3.26 -20.12
CA GLY A 318 -2.24 3.98 -21.11
C GLY A 318 -2.30 5.50 -20.85
N CYS A 319 -1.33 6.06 -20.13
CA CYS A 319 -1.23 7.51 -19.94
C CYS A 319 -0.92 8.23 -21.25
N LYS A 320 -1.30 9.51 -21.35
CA LYS A 320 -0.85 10.40 -22.41
C LYS A 320 0.58 10.88 -22.14
N PRO A 321 1.43 11.09 -23.17
CA PRO A 321 2.80 11.55 -22.98
C PRO A 321 2.92 12.86 -22.19
N GLU A 322 2.02 13.82 -22.39
CA GLU A 322 1.99 15.09 -21.69
C GLU A 322 1.70 14.98 -20.18
N TYR A 323 1.33 13.80 -19.68
CA TYR A 323 1.21 13.55 -18.23
C TYR A 323 2.56 13.28 -17.55
N MET A 324 3.65 13.17 -18.31
CA MET A 324 4.98 12.80 -17.80
C MET A 324 5.43 13.61 -16.57
N PRO A 325 5.28 14.95 -16.52
CA PRO A 325 5.63 15.73 -15.32
C PRO A 325 4.86 15.29 -14.06
N ILE A 326 3.57 15.01 -14.22
CA ILE A 326 2.69 14.53 -13.14
C ILE A 326 3.18 13.16 -12.64
N LEU A 327 3.54 12.26 -13.56
CA LEU A 327 3.96 10.89 -13.25
C LEU A 327 5.34 10.84 -12.57
N ILE A 328 6.23 11.76 -12.93
CA ILE A 328 7.52 11.94 -12.25
C ILE A 328 7.30 12.40 -10.80
N ALA A 329 6.48 13.44 -10.59
CA ALA A 329 6.16 13.93 -9.27
C ALA A 329 5.45 12.85 -8.42
N LEU A 330 4.49 12.10 -9.00
CA LEU A 330 3.84 10.98 -8.32
C LEU A 330 4.86 9.89 -7.93
N THR A 331 5.84 9.62 -8.78
CA THR A 331 6.91 8.66 -8.46
C THR A 331 7.78 9.16 -7.30
N LYS A 332 8.13 10.45 -7.26
CA LYS A 332 8.81 11.07 -6.11
C LYS A 332 7.96 10.94 -4.83
N ALA A 333 6.67 11.27 -4.90
CA ALA A 333 5.73 11.14 -3.78
C ALA A 333 5.62 9.69 -3.28
N MET A 334 5.65 8.70 -4.17
CA MET A 334 5.70 7.29 -3.77
C MET A 334 7.01 6.92 -3.06
N GLY A 335 8.09 7.65 -3.26
CA GLY A 335 9.35 7.53 -2.51
C GLY A 335 9.27 8.06 -1.08
N GLY A 336 8.46 9.08 -0.85
CA GLY A 336 8.21 9.73 0.45
C GLY A 336 7.03 9.11 1.22
N GLY A 337 6.73 9.71 2.36
CA GLY A 337 5.50 9.50 3.12
C GLY A 337 5.28 8.12 3.75
N GLU A 338 4.34 8.10 4.69
CA GLU A 338 4.00 6.88 5.45
C GLU A 338 2.83 6.07 4.85
N PHE A 339 2.14 6.59 3.84
CA PHE A 339 0.97 5.92 3.27
C PHE A 339 1.28 4.50 2.76
N ARG A 340 2.51 4.27 2.30
CA ARG A 340 2.97 2.97 1.80
C ARG A 340 3.00 1.89 2.87
N ARG A 341 3.25 2.26 4.13
CA ARG A 341 3.32 1.32 5.25
C ARG A 341 2.07 0.46 5.37
N THR A 342 0.92 1.01 4.98
CA THR A 342 -0.36 0.32 5.07
C THR A 342 -0.61 -0.68 3.94
N LEU A 343 0.09 -0.56 2.80
CA LEU A 343 -0.15 -1.36 1.61
C LEU A 343 0.14 -2.86 1.80
N ALA A 344 1.05 -3.20 2.72
CA ALA A 344 1.37 -4.58 3.06
C ALA A 344 0.34 -5.23 4.00
N SER A 345 -0.59 -4.46 4.55
CA SER A 345 -1.60 -4.94 5.49
C SER A 345 -2.60 -5.90 4.82
N THR A 346 -3.01 -6.93 5.54
CA THR A 346 -4.13 -7.80 5.15
C THR A 346 -5.48 -7.09 5.11
N HIS A 347 -5.58 -5.86 5.63
CA HIS A 347 -6.77 -5.02 5.60
C HIS A 347 -7.03 -4.35 4.24
N ALA A 348 -6.27 -4.66 3.21
CA ALA A 348 -6.48 -4.19 1.85
C ALA A 348 -6.51 -2.67 1.69
N TRP A 349 -5.52 -1.97 2.24
CA TRP A 349 -5.34 -0.57 1.95
C TRP A 349 -5.04 -0.35 0.47
N ILE A 350 -5.73 0.62 -0.12
CA ILE A 350 -5.56 0.96 -1.53
C ILE A 350 -4.90 2.33 -1.66
N PRO A 351 -3.86 2.49 -2.50
CA PRO A 351 -3.27 3.78 -2.78
C PRO A 351 -4.17 4.62 -3.67
N TYR A 352 -4.14 5.92 -3.50
CA TYR A 352 -4.77 6.91 -4.35
C TYR A 352 -3.97 8.21 -4.33
N CYS A 353 -4.26 9.11 -5.26
CA CYS A 353 -3.64 10.42 -5.32
C CYS A 353 -4.64 11.49 -5.72
N TRP A 354 -4.25 12.77 -5.54
CA TRP A 354 -4.98 13.89 -6.09
C TRP A 354 -4.03 14.98 -6.58
N LEU A 355 -4.51 15.74 -7.53
CA LEU A 355 -3.82 16.84 -8.18
C LEU A 355 -4.33 18.19 -7.66
N ASN A 356 -3.43 19.15 -7.56
CA ASN A 356 -3.70 20.57 -7.39
C ASN A 356 -2.96 21.37 -8.45
N GLY A 357 -3.42 22.58 -8.68
CA GLY A 357 -2.78 23.54 -9.57
C GLY A 357 -3.36 23.58 -10.99
N PRO A 358 -2.88 24.53 -11.79
CA PRO A 358 -3.42 24.80 -13.13
C PRO A 358 -3.17 23.68 -14.15
N VAL A 359 -2.16 22.82 -13.97
CA VAL A 359 -1.82 21.76 -14.94
C VAL A 359 -2.96 20.76 -15.14
N ALA A 360 -3.68 20.41 -14.07
CA ALA A 360 -4.81 19.48 -14.17
C ALA A 360 -5.90 20.07 -15.09
N ARG A 361 -6.23 21.35 -14.90
CA ARG A 361 -7.23 22.07 -15.71
C ARG A 361 -6.77 22.26 -17.15
N GLN A 362 -5.48 22.56 -17.38
CA GLN A 362 -4.91 22.69 -18.71
C GLN A 362 -5.00 21.39 -19.50
N LEU A 363 -4.69 20.26 -18.87
CA LEU A 363 -4.69 18.94 -19.51
C LEU A 363 -6.09 18.30 -19.54
N GLY A 364 -7.11 18.97 -18.99
CA GLY A 364 -8.49 18.46 -18.96
C GLY A 364 -8.66 17.23 -18.05
N ILE A 365 -7.80 17.09 -17.02
CA ILE A 365 -7.99 16.07 -15.99
C ILE A 365 -9.07 16.61 -15.04
N ASP A 366 -10.18 15.89 -14.95
CA ASP A 366 -11.41 16.41 -14.40
C ASP A 366 -11.46 16.41 -12.86
N SER A 367 -12.06 17.46 -12.30
CA SER A 367 -12.38 17.58 -10.87
C SER A 367 -13.88 17.50 -10.57
N GLY A 368 -14.71 17.38 -11.60
CA GLY A 368 -16.16 17.53 -11.52
C GLY A 368 -16.94 16.22 -11.51
N GLN A 369 -18.10 16.29 -12.12
CA GLN A 369 -19.02 15.15 -12.21
C GLN A 369 -18.44 14.05 -13.11
N GLY A 370 -18.26 12.85 -12.54
CA GLY A 370 -17.76 11.71 -13.28
C GLY A 370 -16.24 11.55 -13.24
N GLN A 371 -15.50 12.43 -12.58
CA GLN A 371 -14.04 12.47 -12.59
C GLN A 371 -13.34 11.11 -12.44
N ILE A 372 -13.86 10.21 -11.60
CA ILE A 372 -13.24 8.89 -11.39
C ILE A 372 -13.33 7.97 -12.60
N ASN A 373 -14.12 8.31 -13.61
CA ASN A 373 -14.30 7.56 -14.85
C ASN A 373 -13.67 8.27 -16.06
N GLU A 374 -13.08 9.46 -15.87
CA GLU A 374 -12.39 10.18 -16.91
C GLU A 374 -11.02 9.55 -17.23
N GLU A 375 -10.62 9.63 -18.51
CA GLU A 375 -9.43 8.96 -19.04
C GLU A 375 -8.17 9.29 -18.25
N GLY A 376 -7.92 10.59 -17.99
CA GLY A 376 -6.73 11.04 -17.27
C GLY A 376 -6.70 10.54 -15.83
N ASN A 377 -7.83 10.63 -15.14
CA ASN A 377 -7.98 10.18 -13.75
C ASN A 377 -7.75 8.66 -13.62
N ILE A 378 -8.32 7.87 -14.54
CA ILE A 378 -8.13 6.40 -14.57
C ILE A 378 -6.67 6.06 -14.89
N ALA A 379 -6.09 6.67 -15.93
CA ALA A 379 -4.74 6.33 -16.39
C ALA A 379 -3.68 6.64 -15.33
N ILE A 380 -3.76 7.80 -14.65
CA ILE A 380 -2.85 8.19 -13.55
C ILE A 380 -3.02 7.25 -12.36
N GLY A 381 -4.26 6.90 -11.99
CA GLY A 381 -4.53 5.92 -10.95
C GLY A 381 -3.92 4.55 -11.27
N ARG A 382 -4.08 4.07 -12.51
CA ARG A 382 -3.50 2.82 -12.98
C ARG A 382 -1.97 2.87 -13.01
N PHE A 383 -1.39 3.99 -13.46
CA PHE A 383 0.06 4.19 -13.39
C PHE A 383 0.57 4.03 -11.95
N MET A 384 -0.07 4.65 -10.96
CA MET A 384 0.31 4.50 -9.55
C MET A 384 0.33 3.03 -9.12
N ASN A 385 -0.65 2.24 -9.56
CA ASN A 385 -0.71 0.81 -9.23
C ASN A 385 0.44 0.02 -9.87
N LEU A 386 0.70 0.21 -11.16
CA LEU A 386 1.79 -0.45 -11.89
C LEU A 386 3.17 -0.01 -11.38
N ALA A 387 3.35 1.28 -11.11
CA ALA A 387 4.59 1.82 -10.58
C ALA A 387 4.91 1.28 -9.18
N LEU A 388 3.92 1.17 -8.29
CA LEU A 388 4.10 0.51 -6.99
C LEU A 388 4.53 -0.95 -7.12
N MET A 389 4.03 -1.68 -8.13
CA MET A 389 4.49 -3.03 -8.40
C MET A 389 5.92 -3.06 -8.96
N ASN A 390 6.14 -2.39 -10.08
CA ASN A 390 7.36 -2.53 -10.87
C ASN A 390 8.52 -1.71 -10.32
N LEU A 391 8.26 -0.52 -9.82
CA LEU A 391 9.28 0.41 -9.35
C LEU A 391 9.54 0.29 -7.84
N ALA A 392 8.51 0.00 -7.04
CA ALA A 392 8.65 -0.13 -5.60
C ALA A 392 8.69 -1.58 -5.09
N GLY A 393 8.22 -2.56 -5.87
CA GLY A 393 8.27 -3.97 -5.52
C GLY A 393 7.09 -4.48 -4.71
N TYR A 394 5.93 -3.79 -4.76
CA TYR A 394 4.71 -4.22 -4.08
C TYR A 394 3.94 -5.26 -4.89
N TYR A 395 4.38 -6.49 -4.85
CA TYR A 395 3.73 -7.57 -5.58
C TYR A 395 2.61 -8.24 -4.77
N VAL A 396 1.58 -8.69 -5.48
CA VAL A 396 0.46 -9.44 -4.88
C VAL A 396 0.97 -10.74 -4.27
N LYS A 397 0.49 -11.07 -3.06
CA LYS A 397 0.90 -12.23 -2.23
C LYS A 397 2.35 -12.21 -1.72
N GLN A 398 3.12 -11.18 -2.03
CA GLN A 398 4.45 -10.95 -1.50
C GLN A 398 4.45 -9.79 -0.50
N ASP A 399 3.98 -8.62 -0.95
CA ASP A 399 3.97 -7.39 -0.18
C ASP A 399 2.62 -6.66 -0.23
N ARG A 400 1.67 -7.13 -1.04
CA ARG A 400 0.27 -6.68 -1.06
C ARG A 400 -0.62 -7.85 -0.65
N MET A 401 -0.99 -7.87 0.62
CA MET A 401 -1.68 -8.97 1.30
C MET A 401 -3.17 -8.72 1.50
N GLY A 402 -3.70 -7.60 1.00
CA GLY A 402 -5.09 -7.22 1.17
C GLY A 402 -6.09 -8.25 0.67
N THR A 403 -7.10 -8.56 1.50
CA THR A 403 -8.10 -9.60 1.20
C THR A 403 -9.46 -9.00 0.85
N PHE A 404 -9.91 -7.99 1.61
CA PHE A 404 -11.20 -7.33 1.41
C PHE A 404 -10.99 -5.84 1.23
N GLY A 405 -11.30 -5.28 0.05
CA GLY A 405 -11.11 -3.86 -0.25
C GLY A 405 -11.36 -3.52 -1.71
N TYR A 406 -10.88 -2.37 -2.15
CA TYR A 406 -11.03 -1.90 -3.52
C TYR A 406 -9.91 -2.44 -4.42
N PRO A 407 -10.22 -2.82 -5.68
CA PRO A 407 -9.25 -3.51 -6.54
C PRO A 407 -8.26 -2.57 -7.23
N VAL A 408 -8.59 -1.29 -7.39
CA VAL A 408 -7.81 -0.36 -8.22
C VAL A 408 -7.54 0.97 -7.50
N SER A 409 -6.39 1.56 -7.81
CA SER A 409 -6.02 2.91 -7.41
C SER A 409 -6.76 3.94 -8.28
N TRP A 410 -6.96 5.14 -7.75
CA TRP A 410 -7.61 6.24 -8.47
C TRP A 410 -6.89 7.56 -8.27
N CYS A 411 -7.11 8.50 -9.20
CA CYS A 411 -6.66 9.87 -9.13
C CYS A 411 -7.87 10.81 -9.05
N LEU A 412 -7.80 11.78 -8.15
CA LEU A 412 -8.76 12.87 -8.03
C LEU A 412 -8.08 14.19 -8.40
N VAL A 413 -8.88 15.24 -8.57
CA VAL A 413 -8.40 16.61 -8.70
C VAL A 413 -9.15 17.47 -7.69
N GLU A 414 -8.43 18.27 -6.90
CA GLU A 414 -9.04 19.31 -6.09
C GLU A 414 -9.44 20.49 -6.98
N ASP A 415 -10.64 21.02 -6.80
CA ASP A 415 -11.12 22.23 -7.50
C ASP A 415 -10.59 23.48 -6.77
N ASP A 416 -9.32 23.85 -7.05
CA ASP A 416 -8.70 25.02 -6.44
C ASP A 416 -9.49 26.31 -6.65
N PRO A 417 -10.11 26.60 -7.83
CA PRO A 417 -11.04 27.71 -8.00
C PRO A 417 -12.24 27.68 -7.05
N ALA A 418 -12.79 26.49 -6.77
CA ALA A 418 -13.88 26.35 -5.78
C ALA A 418 -13.38 26.65 -4.37
N CYS A 419 -12.17 26.20 -4.02
CA CYS A 419 -11.55 26.57 -2.73
C CYS A 419 -11.48 28.09 -2.57
N GLN A 420 -11.03 28.80 -3.60
CA GLN A 420 -10.97 30.27 -3.59
C GLN A 420 -12.37 30.91 -3.43
N ARG A 421 -13.38 30.42 -4.16
CA ARG A 421 -14.76 30.93 -4.04
C ARG A 421 -15.34 30.72 -2.65
N VAL A 422 -14.99 29.62 -2.03
CA VAL A 422 -15.40 29.30 -0.64
C VAL A 422 -14.61 30.12 0.40
N GLY A 423 -13.44 30.62 0.05
CA GLY A 423 -12.53 31.35 0.94
C GLY A 423 -11.61 30.45 1.77
N TRP A 424 -11.42 29.21 1.36
CA TRP A 424 -10.46 28.28 1.95
C TRP A 424 -9.23 28.10 1.05
N ASN A 425 -8.07 27.89 1.66
CA ASN A 425 -6.87 27.53 0.91
C ASN A 425 -7.00 26.09 0.39
N PRO A 426 -6.64 25.83 -0.89
CA PRO A 426 -6.47 24.46 -1.37
C PRO A 426 -5.44 23.69 -0.56
N TYR A 427 -5.49 22.36 -0.61
CA TYR A 427 -4.63 21.51 0.21
C TYR A 427 -3.14 21.80 0.01
N HIS A 428 -2.68 21.95 -1.22
CA HIS A 428 -1.27 22.25 -1.49
C HIS A 428 -0.81 23.58 -0.89
N VAL A 429 -1.66 24.60 -0.88
CA VAL A 429 -1.36 25.88 -0.23
C VAL A 429 -1.23 25.71 1.30
N GLN A 430 -2.04 24.84 1.90
CA GLN A 430 -1.93 24.48 3.31
C GLN A 430 -0.61 23.74 3.61
N GLN A 431 -0.01 23.09 2.61
CA GLN A 431 1.31 22.43 2.70
C GLN A 431 2.49 23.38 2.43
N GLY A 432 2.23 24.66 2.13
CA GLY A 432 3.26 25.69 1.94
C GLY A 432 3.60 26.00 0.47
N PHE A 433 2.88 25.40 -0.48
CA PHE A 433 3.03 25.73 -1.90
C PHE A 433 2.26 27.01 -2.26
N GLY A 434 2.60 27.63 -3.40
CA GLY A 434 1.89 28.78 -3.94
C GLY A 434 0.54 28.38 -4.56
N MET A 435 -0.38 29.34 -4.67
CA MET A 435 -1.75 29.12 -5.19
C MET A 435 -1.78 28.54 -6.61
N ASN A 436 -0.78 28.84 -7.42
CA ASN A 436 -0.67 28.37 -8.80
C ASN A 436 0.45 27.35 -9.01
N ASP A 437 1.02 26.82 -7.92
CA ASP A 437 1.96 25.71 -8.02
C ASP A 437 1.20 24.43 -8.34
N ASN A 438 1.79 23.60 -9.18
CA ASN A 438 1.24 22.30 -9.53
C ASN A 438 1.77 21.26 -8.55
N THR A 439 0.90 20.50 -7.94
CA THR A 439 1.32 19.43 -7.01
C THR A 439 0.49 18.17 -7.19
N ILE A 440 1.09 17.05 -6.77
CA ILE A 440 0.38 15.79 -6.61
C ILE A 440 0.61 15.25 -5.20
N THR A 441 -0.45 14.79 -4.57
CA THR A 441 -0.40 14.17 -3.25
C THR A 441 -0.81 12.72 -3.33
N ALA A 442 0.05 11.83 -2.80
CA ALA A 442 -0.22 10.41 -2.68
C ALA A 442 -0.64 10.04 -1.26
N SER A 443 -1.59 9.12 -1.15
CA SER A 443 -2.06 8.55 0.12
C SER A 443 -2.58 7.13 -0.06
N SER A 444 -3.14 6.53 1.00
CA SER A 444 -3.84 5.26 0.95
C SER A 444 -5.10 5.31 1.82
N THR A 445 -6.11 4.53 1.46
CA THR A 445 -7.32 4.39 2.28
C THR A 445 -7.71 2.93 2.43
N LEU A 446 -8.37 2.63 3.55
CA LEU A 446 -8.91 1.30 3.81
C LEU A 446 -10.35 1.17 3.32
N LEU A 447 -11.13 2.24 3.42
CA LEU A 447 -12.55 2.24 3.08
C LEU A 447 -13.04 3.64 2.73
N TRP A 448 -14.18 3.70 2.08
CA TRP A 448 -14.96 4.92 1.93
C TRP A 448 -15.92 5.07 3.11
N GLY A 449 -16.12 6.30 3.59
CA GLY A 449 -17.17 6.64 4.53
C GLY A 449 -18.57 6.56 3.90
N ASN A 450 -19.57 6.92 4.67
CA ASN A 450 -20.92 7.02 4.15
C ASN A 450 -21.00 8.10 3.06
N ASN A 451 -21.74 7.81 2.01
CA ASN A 451 -22.03 8.81 0.98
C ASN A 451 -23.13 9.74 1.51
N MET A 452 -22.71 10.81 2.17
CA MET A 452 -23.61 11.75 2.82
C MET A 452 -24.03 12.87 1.86
N ALA A 453 -25.29 13.26 1.94
CA ALA A 453 -25.85 14.37 1.17
C ALA A 453 -26.63 15.30 2.13
N PRO A 454 -25.95 16.18 2.87
CA PRO A 454 -26.60 17.03 3.86
C PRO A 454 -27.62 17.98 3.20
N SER A 455 -28.86 17.90 3.64
CA SER A 455 -29.97 18.73 3.14
C SER A 455 -30.26 19.87 4.11
N THR A 456 -29.26 20.64 4.48
CA THR A 456 -29.36 21.76 5.43
C THR A 456 -28.40 22.87 5.06
N THR A 457 -28.75 24.11 5.32
CA THR A 457 -27.88 25.29 5.20
C THR A 457 -27.20 25.66 6.53
N ASN A 458 -27.39 24.86 7.57
CA ASN A 458 -26.82 25.12 8.90
C ASN A 458 -25.43 24.46 8.99
N PRO A 459 -24.32 25.22 9.06
CA PRO A 459 -22.96 24.69 9.11
C PRO A 459 -22.70 23.82 10.34
N GLN A 460 -23.37 24.10 11.48
CA GLN A 460 -23.22 23.28 12.66
C GLN A 460 -23.76 21.86 12.43
N LYS A 461 -24.94 21.74 11.81
CA LYS A 461 -25.52 20.42 11.49
C LYS A 461 -24.70 19.62 10.49
N VAL A 462 -24.11 20.30 9.49
CA VAL A 462 -23.19 19.65 8.54
C VAL A 462 -21.94 19.14 9.26
N MET A 463 -21.36 19.94 10.13
CA MET A 463 -20.19 19.55 10.94
C MET A 463 -20.51 18.37 11.87
N GLU A 464 -21.67 18.38 12.52
CA GLU A 464 -22.13 17.28 13.38
C GLU A 464 -22.33 15.98 12.60
N LEU A 465 -22.84 16.05 11.35
CA LEU A 465 -22.96 14.90 10.46
C LEU A 465 -21.58 14.33 10.10
N LEU A 466 -20.59 15.18 9.80
CA LEU A 466 -19.21 14.78 9.58
C LEU A 466 -18.62 14.11 10.83
N ALA A 467 -18.82 14.69 12.00
CA ALA A 467 -18.33 14.14 13.26
C ALA A 467 -18.93 12.75 13.54
N TRP A 468 -20.21 12.58 13.23
CA TRP A 468 -20.88 11.27 13.35
C TRP A 468 -20.24 10.24 12.42
N ASP A 469 -20.06 10.52 11.12
CA ASP A 469 -19.47 9.58 10.17
C ASP A 469 -18.02 9.24 10.53
N ILE A 470 -17.23 10.24 10.93
CA ILE A 470 -15.85 10.04 11.40
C ILE A 470 -15.84 9.10 12.61
N THR A 471 -16.77 9.25 13.54
CA THR A 471 -16.87 8.43 14.74
C THR A 471 -17.27 7.00 14.40
N GLU A 472 -18.27 6.80 13.56
CA GLU A 472 -18.73 5.48 13.10
C GLU A 472 -17.66 4.72 12.30
N ARG A 473 -16.84 5.44 11.55
CA ARG A 473 -15.80 4.88 10.69
C ARG A 473 -14.40 4.90 11.30
N CYS A 474 -14.28 5.24 12.60
CA CYS A 474 -12.99 5.13 13.25
C CYS A 474 -12.61 3.66 13.48
N GLN A 475 -11.38 3.32 13.14
CA GLN A 475 -10.91 1.93 13.20
C GLN A 475 -10.36 1.57 14.57
N PHE A 476 -11.23 1.12 15.45
CA PHE A 476 -10.76 0.50 16.69
C PHE A 476 -10.34 -0.96 16.51
N ALA A 477 -10.87 -1.62 15.48
CA ALA A 477 -10.73 -3.05 15.26
C ALA A 477 -9.32 -3.51 14.83
N LEU A 478 -8.38 -2.60 14.59
CA LEU A 478 -7.03 -2.99 14.20
C LEU A 478 -6.15 -3.55 15.34
N GLY A 479 -6.73 -3.84 16.50
CA GLY A 479 -6.01 -4.46 17.62
C GLY A 479 -4.82 -3.65 18.17
N SER A 480 -4.39 -2.62 17.45
CA SER A 480 -3.16 -1.87 17.72
C SER A 480 -3.30 -0.77 18.78
N GLY A 481 -4.48 -0.60 19.36
CA GLY A 481 -4.74 0.53 20.27
C GLY A 481 -4.61 1.92 19.63
N ARG A 482 -4.31 2.00 18.35
CA ARG A 482 -4.17 3.27 17.61
C ARG A 482 -5.55 3.83 17.33
N GLN A 483 -5.84 4.97 17.91
CA GLN A 483 -7.14 5.65 17.82
C GLN A 483 -7.23 6.55 16.60
N PHE A 484 -6.09 6.89 16.01
CA PHE A 484 -5.98 7.98 15.06
C PHE A 484 -5.38 7.48 13.76
N THR A 485 -6.11 7.68 12.71
CA THR A 485 -5.64 7.58 11.33
C THR A 485 -5.71 8.98 10.72
N ASN A 486 -4.88 9.24 9.73
CA ASN A 486 -5.09 10.37 8.85
C ASN A 486 -6.45 10.20 8.18
N ARG A 487 -7.07 11.30 7.77
CA ARG A 487 -8.35 11.28 7.07
C ARG A 487 -8.31 12.19 5.87
N THR A 488 -8.99 11.78 4.82
CA THR A 488 -9.34 12.68 3.72
C THR A 488 -10.84 12.87 3.73
N ILE A 489 -11.27 14.11 3.73
CA ILE A 489 -12.68 14.49 3.63
C ILE A 489 -12.86 15.12 2.25
N LEU A 490 -13.55 14.38 1.38
CA LEU A 490 -13.96 14.86 0.07
C LEU A 490 -15.30 15.56 0.21
N MET A 491 -15.41 16.78 -0.29
CA MET A 491 -16.68 17.53 -0.27
C MET A 491 -16.86 18.34 -1.55
N THR A 492 -18.09 18.46 -1.97
CA THR A 492 -18.44 19.35 -3.07
C THR A 492 -18.49 20.81 -2.64
N GLU A 493 -18.31 21.74 -3.57
CA GLU A 493 -18.30 23.17 -3.30
C GLU A 493 -19.52 23.64 -2.50
N PRO A 494 -20.78 23.22 -2.78
CA PRO A 494 -21.94 23.65 -1.99
C PRO A 494 -21.84 23.26 -0.51
N VAL A 495 -21.27 22.10 -0.18
CA VAL A 495 -21.08 21.68 1.21
C VAL A 495 -19.99 22.51 1.89
N ALA A 496 -18.88 22.73 1.21
CA ALA A 496 -17.79 23.58 1.69
C ALA A 496 -18.28 25.02 1.94
N ALA A 497 -19.07 25.59 1.02
CA ALA A 497 -19.65 26.93 1.16
C ALA A 497 -20.60 27.05 2.38
N ILE A 498 -21.35 26.01 2.72
CA ILE A 498 -22.16 26.00 3.94
C ILE A 498 -21.24 26.00 5.17
N LEU A 499 -20.23 25.17 5.21
CA LEU A 499 -19.29 25.08 6.32
C LEU A 499 -18.51 26.39 6.52
N ALA A 500 -18.08 27.03 5.41
CA ALA A 500 -17.31 28.27 5.42
C ALA A 500 -18.08 29.47 6.02
N GLN A 501 -19.41 29.43 6.08
CA GLN A 501 -20.20 30.46 6.78
C GLN A 501 -19.85 30.55 8.27
N LYS A 502 -19.33 29.49 8.85
CA LYS A 502 -18.95 29.44 10.29
C LYS A 502 -17.46 29.18 10.47
N TYR A 503 -16.86 28.35 9.65
CA TYR A 503 -15.46 27.92 9.75
C TYR A 503 -14.65 28.60 8.66
N THR A 504 -13.94 29.67 9.03
CA THR A 504 -13.20 30.53 8.08
C THR A 504 -11.99 29.86 7.43
N SER A 505 -11.60 28.67 7.91
CA SER A 505 -10.56 27.84 7.31
C SER A 505 -10.78 26.37 7.63
N THR A 506 -10.10 25.50 6.90
CA THR A 506 -10.10 24.05 7.16
C THR A 506 -9.52 23.71 8.53
N GLU A 507 -8.54 24.48 9.03
CA GLU A 507 -7.98 24.29 10.37
C GLU A 507 -8.97 24.68 11.47
N ALA A 508 -9.82 25.69 11.22
CA ALA A 508 -10.88 26.05 12.16
C ALA A 508 -11.95 24.95 12.25
N LEU A 509 -12.30 24.36 11.11
CA LEU A 509 -13.19 23.20 11.05
C LEU A 509 -12.56 21.98 11.74
N ASP A 510 -11.30 21.66 11.45
CA ASP A 510 -10.55 20.54 12.01
C ASP A 510 -10.50 20.60 13.55
N ARG A 511 -10.15 21.75 14.12
CA ARG A 511 -10.17 21.96 15.58
C ARG A 511 -11.53 21.69 16.21
N THR A 512 -12.61 22.05 15.51
CA THR A 512 -13.96 21.79 16.01
C THR A 512 -14.32 20.31 15.91
N LEU A 513 -14.04 19.67 14.78
CA LEU A 513 -14.29 18.25 14.55
C LEU A 513 -13.57 17.36 15.56
N VAL A 514 -12.30 17.64 15.86
CA VAL A 514 -11.52 16.90 16.88
C VAL A 514 -12.22 16.91 18.25
N ASN A 515 -12.88 18.02 18.59
CA ASN A 515 -13.59 18.14 19.86
C ASN A 515 -14.96 17.46 19.85
N VAL A 516 -15.60 17.32 18.69
CA VAL A 516 -16.96 16.78 18.54
C VAL A 516 -16.95 15.30 18.14
N ALA A 517 -16.03 14.89 17.27
CA ALA A 517 -15.90 13.50 16.83
C ALA A 517 -15.24 12.64 17.92
N ARG A 518 -16.05 12.20 18.86
CA ARG A 518 -15.61 11.47 20.05
C ARG A 518 -16.45 10.22 20.24
N ARG A 519 -15.88 9.21 20.84
CA ARG A 519 -16.54 7.93 21.10
C ARG A 519 -16.48 7.58 22.59
N PRO A 520 -17.54 6.97 23.16
CA PRO A 520 -17.50 6.47 24.52
C PRO A 520 -16.39 5.46 24.76
N VAL A 521 -15.75 5.55 25.90
CA VAL A 521 -14.69 4.60 26.32
C VAL A 521 -15.17 3.16 26.28
N LYS A 522 -16.44 2.90 26.67
CA LYS A 522 -17.03 1.56 26.68
C LYS A 522 -17.05 0.89 25.31
N GLU A 523 -17.28 1.64 24.23
CA GLU A 523 -17.33 1.09 22.87
C GLU A 523 -15.94 0.62 22.41
N ARG A 524 -14.92 1.41 22.74
CA ARG A 524 -13.54 0.97 22.47
C ARG A 524 -13.16 -0.23 23.32
N ALA A 525 -13.55 -0.24 24.60
CA ALA A 525 -13.31 -1.38 25.47
C ALA A 525 -14.00 -2.64 24.94
N PHE A 526 -15.23 -2.50 24.43
CA PHE A 526 -15.95 -3.60 23.78
C PHE A 526 -15.22 -4.14 22.56
N ALA A 527 -14.78 -3.24 21.64
CA ALA A 527 -14.01 -3.66 20.48
C ALA A 527 -12.70 -4.37 20.85
N ASN A 528 -11.97 -3.87 21.84
CA ASN A 528 -10.74 -4.51 22.33
C ASN A 528 -11.00 -5.85 22.99
N TYR A 529 -12.08 -5.98 23.74
CA TYR A 529 -12.46 -7.24 24.40
C TYR A 529 -12.63 -8.39 23.39
N TYR A 530 -13.26 -8.12 22.24
CA TYR A 530 -13.46 -9.16 21.22
C TYR A 530 -12.28 -9.32 20.25
N ALA A 531 -11.61 -8.22 19.91
CA ALA A 531 -10.53 -8.25 18.93
C ALA A 531 -9.16 -8.58 19.53
N ASN A 532 -8.98 -8.32 20.83
CA ASN A 532 -7.70 -8.51 21.52
C ASN A 532 -7.92 -8.76 23.01
N PRO A 533 -8.30 -9.98 23.40
CA PRO A 533 -8.74 -10.31 24.76
C PRO A 533 -7.67 -10.21 25.85
N GLY A 534 -6.43 -9.91 25.48
CA GLY A 534 -5.30 -9.90 26.42
C GLY A 534 -4.41 -11.12 26.28
N SER A 535 -3.31 -11.16 27.04
CA SER A 535 -2.34 -12.24 27.04
C SER A 535 -1.98 -12.69 28.48
N GLU A 536 -1.37 -13.83 28.63
CA GLU A 536 -0.86 -14.28 29.93
C GLU A 536 0.16 -13.30 30.54
N LYS A 537 0.95 -12.63 29.68
CA LYS A 537 1.88 -11.57 30.10
C LYS A 537 1.15 -10.42 30.79
N ASP A 538 -0.08 -10.13 30.37
CA ASP A 538 -0.96 -9.07 30.92
C ASP A 538 -1.92 -9.59 32.01
N GLY A 539 -1.78 -10.84 32.46
CA GLY A 539 -2.63 -11.46 33.46
C GLY A 539 -3.82 -12.23 32.88
N GLY A 540 -3.76 -12.64 31.60
CA GLY A 540 -4.78 -13.41 30.89
C GLY A 540 -5.84 -12.54 30.20
N GLU A 541 -6.96 -13.15 29.84
CA GLU A 541 -8.07 -12.43 29.20
C GLU A 541 -8.61 -11.31 30.08
N HIS A 542 -8.65 -10.10 29.52
CA HIS A 542 -9.22 -8.95 30.21
C HIS A 542 -10.74 -8.93 30.10
N THR A 543 -11.41 -8.63 31.19
CA THR A 543 -12.84 -8.36 31.18
C THR A 543 -13.14 -6.99 30.53
N LEU A 544 -14.35 -6.80 30.05
CA LEU A 544 -14.79 -5.51 29.50
C LEU A 544 -14.60 -4.37 30.52
N LYS A 545 -14.79 -4.65 31.81
CA LYS A 545 -14.55 -3.67 32.90
C LYS A 545 -13.07 -3.29 33.01
N GLN A 546 -12.16 -4.24 32.89
CA GLN A 546 -10.71 -3.99 32.91
C GLN A 546 -10.29 -3.14 31.72
N TYR A 547 -10.75 -3.46 30.49
CA TYR A 547 -10.51 -2.62 29.34
C TYR A 547 -11.04 -1.21 29.50
N SER A 548 -12.29 -1.04 29.99
CA SER A 548 -12.87 0.27 30.26
C SER A 548 -12.02 1.08 31.25
N SER A 549 -11.58 0.45 32.34
CA SER A 549 -10.73 1.11 33.36
C SER A 549 -9.36 1.50 32.80
N HIS A 550 -8.76 0.68 31.95
CA HIS A 550 -7.48 0.96 31.30
C HIS A 550 -7.61 2.17 30.34
N ILE A 551 -8.64 2.19 29.50
CA ILE A 551 -8.84 3.26 28.53
C ILE A 551 -9.19 4.57 29.22
N GLN A 552 -9.98 4.53 30.29
CA GLN A 552 -10.30 5.73 31.09
C GLN A 552 -9.08 6.43 31.68
N LYS A 553 -8.04 5.66 32.01
CA LYS A 553 -6.77 6.19 32.52
C LYS A 553 -5.86 6.74 31.43
N SER A 554 -6.21 6.56 30.16
CA SER A 554 -5.41 7.07 29.06
C SER A 554 -5.50 8.59 28.96
N GLU A 555 -4.43 9.24 28.50
CA GLU A 555 -4.35 10.68 28.26
C GLU A 555 -5.43 11.21 27.30
N ASN A 556 -6.01 10.33 26.48
CA ASN A 556 -7.01 10.67 25.48
C ASN A 556 -8.45 10.58 26.01
N ALA A 557 -8.67 10.03 27.20
CA ALA A 557 -9.99 9.97 27.80
C ALA A 557 -10.35 11.30 28.47
N SER A 558 -11.60 11.70 28.35
CA SER A 558 -12.12 12.90 28.98
C SER A 558 -13.60 12.79 29.30
N MET A 559 -14.06 13.62 30.21
CA MET A 559 -15.49 13.79 30.58
C MET A 559 -16.22 14.78 29.65
N THR A 560 -15.78 14.94 28.42
CA THR A 560 -16.42 15.83 27.46
C THR A 560 -17.84 15.34 27.15
N PRO A 561 -18.84 16.21 27.19
CA PRO A 561 -20.20 15.87 26.78
C PRO A 561 -20.22 15.33 25.34
N THR A 562 -20.98 14.27 25.10
CA THR A 562 -21.20 13.76 23.75
C THR A 562 -22.10 14.72 22.96
N PRO A 563 -21.95 14.73 21.63
CA PRO A 563 -22.83 15.53 20.77
C PRO A 563 -24.30 15.12 20.93
N PRO A 564 -25.26 16.04 20.66
CA PRO A 564 -26.70 15.78 20.85
C PRO A 564 -27.28 14.60 20.06
N TRP A 565 -26.59 14.18 18.98
CA TRP A 565 -26.99 13.02 18.18
C TRP A 565 -26.51 11.68 18.75
N TYR A 566 -25.75 11.70 19.85
CA TYR A 566 -25.25 10.51 20.50
C TYR A 566 -26.27 9.93 21.48
N ASP A 567 -26.16 8.63 21.77
CA ASP A 567 -27.01 7.96 22.76
C ASP A 567 -26.86 8.62 24.15
N THR A 568 -28.00 8.90 24.79
CA THR A 568 -28.03 9.53 26.10
C THR A 568 -27.31 8.74 27.18
N GLU A 569 -27.29 7.42 27.11
CA GLU A 569 -26.52 6.57 28.02
C GLU A 569 -25.01 6.84 27.91
N ALA A 570 -24.55 7.18 26.73
CA ALA A 570 -23.13 7.49 26.47
C ALA A 570 -22.72 8.85 27.08
N THR A 571 -23.65 9.78 27.33
CA THR A 571 -23.31 11.12 27.85
C THR A 571 -22.76 11.10 29.27
N GLN A 572 -22.99 10.01 30.00
CA GLN A 572 -22.52 9.85 31.40
C GLN A 572 -21.12 9.19 31.44
N MET A 573 -20.51 8.86 30.31
CA MET A 573 -19.24 8.17 30.23
C MET A 573 -18.13 9.08 29.75
N ASN A 574 -16.89 8.75 30.13
CA ASN A 574 -15.71 9.32 29.52
C ASN A 574 -15.69 9.00 28.02
N THR A 575 -15.28 9.98 27.23
CA THR A 575 -15.12 9.85 25.78
C THR A 575 -13.67 10.04 25.37
N ILE A 576 -13.32 9.49 24.22
CA ILE A 576 -12.01 9.65 23.59
C ILE A 576 -12.19 10.26 22.19
N PRO A 577 -11.28 11.11 21.73
CA PRO A 577 -11.34 11.64 20.38
C PRO A 577 -11.11 10.53 19.35
N THR A 578 -11.71 10.66 18.18
CA THR A 578 -11.55 9.72 17.06
C THR A 578 -10.68 10.27 15.94
N MET A 579 -10.16 11.48 16.12
CA MET A 579 -9.20 12.14 15.21
C MET A 579 -8.23 13.03 15.99
N ARG A 580 -7.14 13.42 15.36
CA ARG A 580 -6.14 14.37 15.89
C ARG A 580 -6.08 15.63 15.03
N PRO A 581 -5.75 16.77 15.60
CA PRO A 581 -5.56 18.00 14.84
C PRO A 581 -4.46 17.86 13.79
N GLY A 582 -4.68 18.42 12.62
CA GLY A 582 -3.68 18.48 11.55
C GLY A 582 -3.40 17.14 10.83
N MET A 583 -4.22 16.11 11.06
CA MET A 583 -4.10 14.82 10.38
C MET A 583 -5.18 14.63 9.30
N THR A 584 -5.90 15.67 8.94
CA THR A 584 -7.02 15.62 7.98
C THR A 584 -6.73 16.48 6.77
N ALA A 585 -6.86 15.91 5.57
CA ALA A 585 -6.91 16.65 4.32
C ALA A 585 -8.38 16.93 3.96
N TYR A 586 -8.71 18.18 3.71
CA TYR A 586 -10.04 18.63 3.25
C TYR A 586 -9.93 18.99 1.78
N ILE A 587 -10.61 18.23 0.92
CA ILE A 587 -10.50 18.34 -0.53
C ILE A 587 -11.86 18.74 -1.11
N ILE A 588 -11.92 19.90 -1.74
CA ILE A 588 -13.11 20.33 -2.48
C ILE A 588 -13.02 19.74 -3.89
N THR A 589 -13.96 18.88 -4.23
CA THR A 589 -13.96 18.16 -5.50
C THR A 589 -15.35 17.62 -5.83
N GLY A 590 -15.57 17.22 -7.06
CA GLY A 590 -16.81 16.58 -7.51
C GLY A 590 -17.85 17.57 -8.03
N ASP A 591 -19.07 17.08 -8.22
CA ASP A 591 -20.17 17.79 -8.87
C ASP A 591 -20.61 19.04 -8.11
N VAL A 592 -20.43 20.21 -8.73
CA VAL A 592 -20.80 21.53 -8.17
C VAL A 592 -22.31 21.72 -7.96
N ALA A 593 -23.15 20.90 -8.56
CA ALA A 593 -24.60 20.94 -8.42
C ALA A 593 -25.13 20.01 -7.31
N ARG A 594 -24.24 19.32 -6.57
CA ARG A 594 -24.63 18.32 -5.57
C ARG A 594 -24.03 18.62 -4.21
N ASN A 595 -24.80 18.36 -3.18
CA ASN A 595 -24.39 18.49 -1.79
C ASN A 595 -23.86 17.15 -1.24
N LYS A 596 -22.65 16.77 -1.67
CA LYS A 596 -22.02 15.51 -1.25
C LYS A 596 -20.80 15.72 -0.38
N VAL A 597 -20.64 14.84 0.60
CA VAL A 597 -19.44 14.74 1.41
C VAL A 597 -19.16 13.29 1.78
N GLN A 598 -17.90 12.95 1.87
CA GLN A 598 -17.46 11.60 2.19
C GLN A 598 -16.15 11.64 2.98
N THR A 599 -16.07 10.85 4.04
CA THR A 599 -14.85 10.74 4.83
C THR A 599 -14.12 9.43 4.51
N MET A 600 -12.80 9.48 4.43
CA MET A 600 -11.96 8.31 4.19
C MET A 600 -10.87 8.25 5.25
N PRO A 601 -10.83 7.22 6.11
CA PRO A 601 -9.65 6.99 6.94
C PRO A 601 -8.48 6.62 6.03
N GLY A 602 -7.31 7.23 6.27
CA GLY A 602 -6.17 7.14 5.36
C GLY A 602 -4.84 6.85 6.02
N GLY A 603 -3.87 6.50 5.19
CA GLY A 603 -2.46 6.54 5.50
C GLY A 603 -1.93 7.97 5.61
N GLY A 604 -0.61 8.13 5.74
CA GLY A 604 0.02 9.44 5.66
C GLY A 604 -0.06 10.03 4.25
N TYR A 605 0.28 11.30 4.14
CA TYR A 605 0.32 12.02 2.86
C TYR A 605 1.75 12.25 2.42
N ALA A 606 1.97 12.23 1.11
CA ALA A 606 3.21 12.65 0.48
C ALA A 606 2.87 13.57 -0.69
N THR A 607 3.29 14.83 -0.59
CA THR A 607 3.03 15.86 -1.60
C THR A 607 4.33 16.24 -2.29
N GLU A 608 4.30 16.28 -3.62
CA GLU A 608 5.43 16.68 -4.46
C GLU A 608 4.99 17.74 -5.47
N GLU A 609 5.90 18.65 -5.77
CA GLU A 609 5.72 19.63 -6.83
C GLU A 609 5.83 18.98 -8.21
N ILE A 610 4.98 19.38 -9.13
CA ILE A 610 5.03 18.96 -10.53
C ILE A 610 5.85 19.99 -11.31
N GLU A 611 7.09 19.62 -11.59
CA GLU A 611 8.02 20.45 -12.37
C GLU A 611 7.72 20.31 -13.86
N LEU A 612 7.24 21.40 -14.49
CA LEU A 612 7.00 21.43 -15.92
C LEU A 612 8.30 21.71 -16.71
N PRO A 613 8.52 21.10 -17.89
CA PRO A 613 9.70 21.38 -18.70
C PRO A 613 9.68 22.83 -19.20
N ARG A 614 10.86 23.40 -19.46
CA ARG A 614 11.04 24.81 -19.85
C ARG A 614 10.26 25.21 -21.10
N ASN A 615 10.03 24.29 -22.01
CA ASN A 615 9.28 24.51 -23.25
C ASN A 615 7.81 24.07 -23.15
N TRP A 616 7.27 23.91 -21.94
CA TRP A 616 5.93 23.36 -21.68
C TRP A 616 4.84 24.03 -22.52
N ASP A 617 4.72 25.35 -22.46
CA ASP A 617 3.66 26.06 -23.19
C ASP A 617 3.74 25.84 -24.71
N LYS A 618 4.97 25.73 -25.28
CA LYS A 618 5.16 25.40 -26.69
C LYS A 618 4.67 24.00 -27.03
N LEU A 619 5.02 23.01 -26.20
CA LEU A 619 4.56 21.63 -26.38
C LEU A 619 3.04 21.53 -26.27
N MET A 620 2.46 22.28 -25.34
CA MET A 620 1.00 22.32 -25.16
C MET A 620 0.29 23.00 -26.33
N GLU A 621 0.86 24.07 -26.87
CA GLU A 621 0.34 24.74 -28.07
C GLU A 621 0.34 23.81 -29.31
N GLU A 622 1.39 23.01 -29.49
CA GLU A 622 1.48 21.99 -30.56
C GLU A 622 0.38 20.92 -30.44
N LEU A 623 -0.10 20.64 -29.24
CA LEU A 623 -1.23 19.74 -28.96
C LEU A 623 -2.60 20.46 -28.99
N GLY A 624 -2.63 21.77 -29.17
CA GLY A 624 -3.85 22.59 -29.20
C GLY A 624 -4.37 23.02 -27.82
N TYR A 625 -3.58 22.88 -26.77
CA TYR A 625 -3.91 23.40 -25.44
C TYR A 625 -3.58 24.88 -25.33
N LYS A 626 -4.28 25.60 -24.47
CA LYS A 626 -3.97 26.98 -24.10
C LYS A 626 -2.76 27.06 -23.18
N PRO A 627 -2.02 28.20 -23.14
CA PRO A 627 -0.93 28.41 -22.18
C PRO A 627 -1.37 28.24 -20.73
N ILE A 628 -0.52 27.67 -19.90
CA ILE A 628 -0.89 27.32 -18.51
C ILE A 628 -1.33 28.51 -17.66
N LYS A 629 -0.78 29.70 -17.95
CA LYS A 629 -1.17 30.95 -17.26
C LYS A 629 -2.64 31.35 -17.42
N GLU A 630 -3.33 30.85 -18.47
CA GLU A 630 -4.77 31.08 -18.63
C GLU A 630 -5.61 30.33 -17.55
N PHE A 631 -5.02 29.34 -16.93
CA PHE A 631 -5.63 28.54 -15.88
C PHE A 631 -5.24 28.97 -14.46
N TYR A 632 -4.44 30.06 -14.34
CA TYR A 632 -4.05 30.59 -13.03
C TYR A 632 -5.25 31.19 -12.30
N ILE A 633 -5.28 30.95 -11.00
CA ILE A 633 -6.20 31.61 -10.08
C ILE A 633 -5.66 33.03 -9.84
N ARG A 634 -6.50 34.04 -10.06
CA ARG A 634 -6.18 35.48 -9.93
C ARG A 634 -6.53 36.00 -8.53
#